data_7aadb78feb7d647d21b7e92c187708b9
#
_entry.id   7aadb78feb7d647d21b7e92c187708b9
#
_cell.length_a   1.000
_cell.length_b   1.000
_cell.length_c   1.000
_cell.angle_alpha   90.00
_cell.angle_beta   90.00
_cell.angle_gamma   90.00
#
_symmetry.space_group_name_H-M   'P 1'
#
loop_
_entity.id
_entity.type
_entity.pdbx_description
1 polymer ?
#
loop_
_entity_poly.entity_id
_entity_poly.type
_entity_poly.pdbx_seq_one_letter_code
_entity_poly.pdbx_strand_id
1 'polypeptide(L)'
;FSGRGTDPWKPDCRNYAPLNVYGQTKLEGEFAVAGALDKYFIVRIAWVFGVNGSNFIKTMLNIGKKYDTVKVVNDQIGTPTYTYDLARLIADMAESENYGYYHATNEGGYISWYDFACEIFKQAGYNTNVVPVTTEEYGISKAKRPFNSRLDKSKLLENGFEPLPTWQNALKRYLKAVSYTHLRAH
;
A
#
# COMPACT_ATOMS: atom_id res chain seq x y z
N PHE A 1 5.48 -13.08 3.83
CA PHE A 1 5.45 -13.80 2.56
C PHE A 1 6.79 -13.69 1.82
N SER A 2 7.07 -14.60 0.88
CA SER A 2 8.33 -14.61 0.11
C SER A 2 8.46 -13.47 -0.91
N GLY A 3 7.35 -12.82 -1.25
CA GLY A 3 7.31 -11.78 -2.29
C GLY A 3 7.54 -12.29 -3.71
N ARG A 4 7.49 -13.62 -3.94
CA ARG A 4 7.64 -14.27 -5.24
C ARG A 4 6.29 -14.68 -5.81
N GLY A 5 6.27 -15.06 -7.10
CA GLY A 5 5.05 -15.49 -7.80
C GLY A 5 4.20 -14.30 -8.26
N THR A 6 3.02 -14.61 -8.79
CA THR A 6 2.08 -13.63 -9.37
C THR A 6 0.70 -13.66 -8.71
N ASP A 7 0.39 -14.72 -7.97
CA ASP A 7 -0.90 -14.86 -7.32
C ASP A 7 -1.01 -13.96 -6.08
N PRO A 8 -2.19 -13.43 -5.78
CA PRO A 8 -2.43 -12.69 -4.55
C PRO A 8 -2.29 -13.60 -3.32
N TRP A 9 -1.62 -13.09 -2.30
CA TRP A 9 -1.52 -13.77 -1.02
C TRP A 9 -2.87 -13.80 -0.31
N LYS A 10 -3.29 -14.97 0.17
CA LYS A 10 -4.51 -15.12 0.96
C LYS A 10 -4.26 -14.75 2.43
N PRO A 11 -5.26 -14.20 3.17
CA PRO A 11 -5.11 -13.84 4.58
C PRO A 11 -4.70 -15.02 5.46
N ASP A 12 -5.22 -16.21 5.15
CA ASP A 12 -4.97 -17.44 5.92
C ASP A 12 -3.71 -18.21 5.49
N CYS A 13 -2.95 -17.68 4.52
CA CYS A 13 -1.67 -18.25 4.10
C CYS A 13 -0.66 -18.18 5.25
N ARG A 14 -0.07 -19.33 5.60
CA ARG A 14 0.94 -19.48 6.66
C ARG A 14 2.34 -19.76 6.10
N ASN A 15 2.54 -19.65 4.79
CA ASN A 15 3.86 -19.80 4.17
C ASN A 15 4.68 -18.51 4.37
N TYR A 16 5.25 -18.40 5.56
CA TYR A 16 6.03 -17.23 5.97
C TYR A 16 7.47 -17.34 5.48
N ALA A 17 7.94 -16.29 4.80
CA ALA A 17 9.33 -16.16 4.37
C ALA A 17 9.69 -14.66 4.30
N PRO A 18 9.85 -13.98 5.43
CA PRO A 18 10.17 -12.55 5.46
C PRO A 18 11.51 -12.29 4.79
N LEU A 19 11.59 -11.24 3.97
CA LEU A 19 12.76 -10.91 3.15
C LEU A 19 13.83 -10.09 3.89
N ASN A 20 13.44 -9.49 5.01
CA ASN A 20 14.26 -8.55 5.76
C ASN A 20 13.81 -8.48 7.22
N VAL A 21 14.59 -7.78 8.06
CA VAL A 21 14.32 -7.62 9.50
C VAL A 21 12.96 -6.98 9.76
N TYR A 22 12.55 -6.00 8.95
CA TYR A 22 11.23 -5.38 9.08
C TYR A 22 10.11 -6.42 8.92
N GLY A 23 10.18 -7.26 7.88
CA GLY A 23 9.19 -8.33 7.67
C GLY A 23 9.19 -9.35 8.81
N GLN A 24 10.37 -9.68 9.34
CA GLN A 24 10.52 -10.59 10.48
C GLN A 24 9.85 -10.03 11.74
N THR A 25 10.14 -8.79 12.12
CA THR A 25 9.55 -8.18 13.31
C THR A 25 8.04 -8.00 13.21
N LYS A 26 7.51 -7.74 11.99
CA LYS A 26 6.06 -7.71 11.78
C LYS A 26 5.42 -9.08 11.98
N LEU A 27 6.03 -10.14 11.47
CA LEU A 27 5.55 -11.51 11.65
C LEU A 27 5.59 -11.93 13.14
N GLU A 28 6.65 -11.60 13.86
CA GLU A 28 6.77 -11.85 15.30
C GLU A 28 5.67 -11.13 16.09
N GLY A 29 5.35 -9.88 15.71
CA GLY A 29 4.23 -9.14 16.27
C GLY A 29 2.87 -9.79 16.03
N GLU A 30 2.64 -10.33 14.81
CA GLU A 30 1.43 -11.10 14.52
C GLU A 30 1.30 -12.35 15.41
N PHE A 31 2.41 -13.09 15.60
CA PHE A 31 2.43 -14.27 16.47
C PHE A 31 2.21 -13.90 17.93
N ALA A 32 2.80 -12.82 18.42
CA ALA A 32 2.62 -12.36 19.78
C ALA A 32 1.15 -12.01 20.07
N VAL A 33 0.49 -11.30 19.15
CA VAL A 33 -0.95 -10.96 19.28
C VAL A 33 -1.81 -12.23 19.24
N ALA A 34 -1.61 -13.10 18.24
CA ALA A 34 -2.39 -14.31 18.07
C ALA A 34 -2.16 -15.35 19.18
N GLY A 35 -1.00 -15.32 19.84
CA GLY A 35 -0.71 -16.20 20.98
C GLY A 35 -1.21 -15.68 22.32
N ALA A 36 -1.48 -14.37 22.42
CA ALA A 36 -1.91 -13.75 23.68
C ALA A 36 -3.43 -13.53 23.75
N LEU A 37 -4.14 -13.48 22.63
CA LEU A 37 -5.54 -13.10 22.54
C LEU A 37 -6.32 -14.07 21.66
N ASP A 38 -7.53 -14.44 22.08
CA ASP A 38 -8.49 -15.20 21.27
C ASP A 38 -9.29 -14.28 20.31
N LYS A 39 -9.49 -13.02 20.71
CA LYS A 39 -10.27 -12.01 19.98
C LYS A 39 -9.32 -10.93 19.48
N TYR A 40 -8.95 -10.98 18.20
CA TYR A 40 -8.02 -10.03 17.60
C TYR A 40 -8.30 -9.81 16.11
N PHE A 41 -7.85 -8.66 15.62
CA PHE A 41 -7.73 -8.38 14.19
C PHE A 41 -6.26 -8.17 13.83
N ILE A 42 -5.78 -8.92 12.84
CA ILE A 42 -4.49 -8.69 12.20
C ILE A 42 -4.78 -8.30 10.75
N VAL A 43 -4.65 -7.02 10.46
CA VAL A 43 -4.93 -6.44 9.14
C VAL A 43 -3.62 -6.16 8.42
N ARG A 44 -3.29 -6.98 7.43
CA ARG A 44 -2.10 -6.77 6.59
C ARG A 44 -2.43 -5.83 5.44
N ILE A 45 -1.55 -4.87 5.23
CA ILE A 45 -1.70 -3.78 4.27
C ILE A 45 -0.44 -3.65 3.42
N ALA A 46 -0.53 -2.97 2.29
CA ALA A 46 0.60 -2.67 1.42
C ALA A 46 0.59 -1.22 0.97
N TRP A 47 1.74 -0.66 0.63
CA TRP A 47 1.93 0.65 -0.02
C TRP A 47 1.13 1.79 0.62
N VAL A 48 1.27 1.92 1.93
CA VAL A 48 0.51 2.87 2.76
C VAL A 48 0.87 4.31 2.45
N PHE A 49 -0.15 5.15 2.31
CA PHE A 49 0.01 6.60 2.21
C PHE A 49 -1.06 7.34 3.03
N GLY A 50 -0.70 8.53 3.50
CA GLY A 50 -1.56 9.38 4.29
C GLY A 50 -1.05 10.82 4.30
N VAL A 51 -1.86 11.75 4.82
CA VAL A 51 -1.54 13.19 4.82
C VAL A 51 -0.31 13.52 5.66
N ASN A 52 -0.07 12.76 6.71
CA ASN A 52 1.07 12.94 7.61
C ASN A 52 2.28 12.11 7.18
N GLY A 53 3.48 12.55 7.54
CA GLY A 53 4.74 11.87 7.24
C GLY A 53 5.14 11.91 5.77
N SER A 54 6.21 11.19 5.43
CA SER A 54 6.71 10.99 4.06
C SER A 54 6.06 9.76 3.43
N ASN A 55 5.80 9.81 2.12
CA ASN A 55 5.31 8.70 1.34
C ASN A 55 5.70 8.83 -0.14
N PHE A 56 5.44 7.78 -0.92
CA PHE A 56 5.79 7.73 -2.34
C PHE A 56 5.16 8.88 -3.14
N ILE A 57 3.89 9.24 -2.88
CA ILE A 57 3.20 10.30 -3.62
C ILE A 57 3.91 11.65 -3.40
N LYS A 58 4.20 12.01 -2.14
CA LYS A 58 4.94 13.25 -1.83
C LYS A 58 6.32 13.27 -2.49
N THR A 59 7.00 12.13 -2.52
CA THR A 59 8.29 11.99 -3.19
C THR A 59 8.15 12.26 -4.69
N MET A 60 7.17 11.65 -5.37
CA MET A 60 6.92 11.87 -6.79
C MET A 60 6.57 13.34 -7.08
N LEU A 61 5.67 13.94 -6.32
CA LEU A 61 5.31 15.36 -6.48
C LEU A 61 6.53 16.29 -6.32
N ASN A 62 7.42 16.00 -5.38
CA ASN A 62 8.65 16.78 -5.20
C ASN A 62 9.66 16.59 -6.34
N ILE A 63 9.75 15.38 -6.88
CA ILE A 63 10.59 15.07 -8.04
C ILE A 63 10.04 15.76 -9.29
N GLY A 64 8.73 15.65 -9.55
CA GLY A 64 8.10 16.26 -10.71
C GLY A 64 8.15 17.78 -10.76
N LYS A 65 8.36 18.45 -9.62
CA LYS A 65 8.65 19.90 -9.57
C LYS A 65 10.06 20.25 -10.06
N LYS A 66 10.97 19.30 -10.08
CA LYS A 66 12.42 19.55 -10.30
C LYS A 66 12.94 18.92 -11.58
N TYR A 67 12.31 17.86 -12.06
CA TYR A 67 12.83 17.05 -13.16
C TYR A 67 11.71 16.71 -14.16
N ASP A 68 12.03 16.81 -15.44
CA ASP A 68 11.12 16.47 -16.53
C ASP A 68 11.02 14.97 -16.76
N THR A 69 11.94 14.18 -16.20
CA THR A 69 11.98 12.71 -16.35
C THR A 69 12.36 12.05 -15.04
N VAL A 70 11.68 10.95 -14.72
CA VAL A 70 11.98 10.09 -13.56
C VAL A 70 11.94 8.61 -13.93
N LYS A 71 12.88 7.83 -13.43
CA LYS A 71 12.88 6.36 -13.54
C LYS A 71 12.12 5.74 -12.37
N VAL A 72 11.20 4.83 -12.65
CA VAL A 72 10.39 4.16 -11.61
C VAL A 72 10.30 2.66 -11.89
N VAL A 73 10.41 1.87 -10.83
CA VAL A 73 10.37 0.41 -10.86
C VAL A 73 9.00 -0.10 -11.34
N ASN A 74 8.99 -1.03 -12.31
CA ASN A 74 7.79 -1.60 -12.90
C ASN A 74 7.56 -3.10 -12.62
N ASP A 75 8.50 -3.78 -11.98
CA ASP A 75 8.47 -5.22 -11.68
C ASP A 75 8.09 -5.55 -10.22
N GLN A 76 7.76 -4.55 -9.41
CA GLN A 76 7.20 -4.70 -8.07
C GLN A 76 5.71 -4.36 -8.13
N ILE A 77 4.85 -5.33 -7.84
CA ILE A 77 3.40 -5.23 -8.03
C ILE A 77 2.67 -5.35 -6.69
N GLY A 78 1.73 -4.45 -6.46
CA GLY A 78 0.90 -4.40 -5.27
C GLY A 78 -0.31 -3.50 -5.45
N THR A 79 -0.88 -3.01 -4.35
CA THR A 79 -1.97 -2.02 -4.38
C THR A 79 -1.76 -0.99 -3.28
N PRO A 80 -1.93 0.31 -3.56
CA PRO A 80 -1.84 1.37 -2.54
C PRO A 80 -2.94 1.26 -1.49
N THR A 81 -2.64 1.74 -0.27
CA THR A 81 -3.58 1.80 0.85
C THR A 81 -3.63 3.21 1.44
N TYR A 82 -4.76 3.89 1.33
CA TYR A 82 -4.97 5.20 1.94
C TYR A 82 -5.39 5.05 3.39
N THR A 83 -4.65 5.65 4.31
CA THR A 83 -4.91 5.55 5.75
C THR A 83 -6.29 6.05 6.17
N TYR A 84 -6.87 7.02 5.46
CA TYR A 84 -8.22 7.52 5.73
C TYR A 84 -9.29 6.44 5.48
N ASP A 85 -9.16 5.69 4.37
CA ASP A 85 -10.08 4.60 4.05
C ASP A 85 -9.89 3.41 5.00
N LEU A 86 -8.62 3.10 5.31
CA LEU A 86 -8.29 2.04 6.25
C LEU A 86 -8.86 2.33 7.65
N ALA A 87 -8.84 3.59 8.11
CA ALA A 87 -9.37 3.96 9.42
C ALA A 87 -10.87 3.65 9.56
N ARG A 88 -11.68 3.88 8.49
CA ARG A 88 -13.09 3.48 8.46
C ARG A 88 -13.24 1.97 8.65
N LEU A 89 -12.53 1.18 7.85
CA LEU A 89 -12.57 -0.28 7.95
C LEU A 89 -12.18 -0.78 9.36
N ILE A 90 -11.15 -0.18 9.96
CA ILE A 90 -10.73 -0.56 11.31
C ILE A 90 -11.81 -0.23 12.35
N ALA A 91 -12.53 0.89 12.19
CA ALA A 91 -13.66 1.23 13.06
C ALA A 91 -14.79 0.20 12.90
N ASP A 92 -15.18 -0.14 11.66
CA ASP A 92 -16.20 -1.15 11.38
C ASP A 92 -15.80 -2.53 11.97
N MET A 93 -14.53 -2.91 11.84
CA MET A 93 -14.00 -4.15 12.42
C MET A 93 -14.09 -4.15 13.95
N ALA A 94 -13.75 -3.03 14.59
CA ALA A 94 -13.77 -2.92 16.05
C ALA A 94 -15.18 -3.07 16.66
N GLU A 95 -16.22 -2.79 15.88
CA GLU A 95 -17.64 -2.96 16.28
C GLU A 95 -18.17 -4.37 15.97
N SER A 96 -17.35 -5.26 15.38
CA SER A 96 -17.72 -6.61 14.98
C SER A 96 -17.05 -7.69 15.85
N GLU A 97 -17.51 -8.92 15.73
CA GLU A 97 -16.89 -10.11 16.31
C GLU A 97 -16.24 -11.03 15.27
N ASN A 98 -16.05 -10.55 14.01
CA ASN A 98 -15.46 -11.31 12.92
C ASN A 98 -13.92 -11.27 12.99
N TYR A 99 -13.37 -11.78 14.09
CA TYR A 99 -11.96 -11.77 14.41
C TYR A 99 -11.08 -12.54 13.42
N GLY A 100 -9.78 -12.28 13.44
CA GLY A 100 -8.76 -13.03 12.72
C GLY A 100 -7.89 -12.20 11.78
N TYR A 101 -7.34 -12.88 10.77
CA TYR A 101 -6.43 -12.28 9.78
C TYR A 101 -7.21 -11.75 8.58
N TYR A 102 -6.88 -10.53 8.17
CA TYR A 102 -7.44 -9.85 7.00
C TYR A 102 -6.34 -9.20 6.16
N HIS A 103 -6.63 -9.04 4.88
CA HIS A 103 -5.87 -8.17 3.98
C HIS A 103 -6.73 -6.97 3.59
N ALA A 104 -6.17 -5.77 3.66
CA ALA A 104 -6.87 -4.54 3.32
C ALA A 104 -5.97 -3.60 2.52
N THR A 105 -6.34 -3.37 1.26
CA THR A 105 -5.78 -2.32 0.39
C THR A 105 -6.95 -1.66 -0.34
N ASN A 106 -6.74 -0.49 -0.93
CA ASN A 106 -7.75 0.09 -1.81
C ASN A 106 -8.08 -0.86 -2.97
N GLU A 107 -9.28 -0.79 -3.53
CA GLU A 107 -9.67 -1.51 -4.74
C GLU A 107 -9.07 -0.87 -6.00
N GLY A 108 -9.34 -1.45 -7.19
CA GLY A 108 -8.87 -0.92 -8.48
C GLY A 108 -7.71 -1.69 -9.09
N GLY A 109 -7.50 -2.94 -8.64
CA GLY A 109 -6.53 -3.87 -9.20
C GLY A 109 -5.11 -3.77 -8.64
N TYR A 110 -4.23 -4.56 -9.23
CA TYR A 110 -2.82 -4.62 -8.87
C TYR A 110 -2.01 -3.83 -9.90
N ILE A 111 -1.10 -2.98 -9.42
CA ILE A 111 -0.31 -2.06 -10.23
C ILE A 111 1.17 -2.11 -9.86
N SER A 112 2.04 -1.62 -10.74
CA SER A 112 3.44 -1.35 -10.43
C SER A 112 3.63 0.02 -9.78
N TRP A 113 4.82 0.27 -9.21
CA TRP A 113 5.19 1.62 -8.77
C TRP A 113 5.23 2.59 -9.96
N TYR A 114 5.60 2.10 -11.16
CA TYR A 114 5.56 2.86 -12.39
C TYR A 114 4.13 3.33 -12.72
N ASP A 115 3.15 2.42 -12.73
CA ASP A 115 1.74 2.77 -12.99
C ASP A 115 1.23 3.79 -11.97
N PHE A 116 1.61 3.60 -10.70
CA PHE A 116 1.22 4.52 -9.64
C PHE A 116 1.82 5.93 -9.84
N ALA A 117 3.11 6.02 -10.23
CA ALA A 117 3.76 7.29 -10.54
C ALA A 117 3.11 8.00 -11.74
N CYS A 118 2.78 7.27 -12.81
CA CYS A 118 2.07 7.82 -13.97
C CYS A 118 0.73 8.45 -13.57
N GLU A 119 -0.07 7.75 -12.76
CA GLU A 119 -1.36 8.27 -12.32
C GLU A 119 -1.22 9.45 -11.33
N ILE A 120 -0.18 9.45 -10.47
CA ILE A 120 0.13 10.59 -9.59
C ILE A 120 0.39 11.84 -10.42
N PHE A 121 1.27 11.79 -11.42
CA PHE A 121 1.58 12.94 -12.25
C PHE A 121 0.39 13.39 -13.07
N LYS A 122 -0.35 12.46 -13.66
CA LYS A 122 -1.59 12.74 -14.39
C LYS A 122 -2.60 13.49 -13.53
N GLN A 123 -2.92 13.00 -12.33
CA GLN A 123 -3.91 13.65 -11.44
C GLN A 123 -3.40 14.96 -10.85
N ALA A 124 -2.10 15.10 -10.67
CA ALA A 124 -1.47 16.34 -10.18
C ALA A 124 -1.24 17.39 -11.28
N GLY A 125 -1.48 17.05 -12.56
CA GLY A 125 -1.28 17.96 -13.70
C GLY A 125 0.19 18.22 -14.05
N TYR A 126 1.07 17.23 -13.81
CA TYR A 126 2.50 17.31 -14.15
C TYR A 126 2.78 16.60 -15.47
N ASN A 127 3.65 17.19 -16.30
CA ASN A 127 4.08 16.64 -17.58
C ASN A 127 5.38 15.81 -17.46
N THR A 128 5.73 15.38 -16.24
CA THR A 128 6.93 14.59 -15.99
C THR A 128 6.85 13.24 -16.70
N ASN A 129 7.85 12.94 -17.52
CA ASN A 129 7.99 11.66 -18.22
C ASN A 129 8.43 10.57 -17.23
N VAL A 130 7.65 9.49 -17.11
CA VAL A 130 7.99 8.35 -16.26
C VAL A 130 8.58 7.25 -17.12
N VAL A 131 9.81 6.84 -16.83
CA VAL A 131 10.52 5.77 -17.55
C VAL A 131 10.46 4.50 -16.69
N PRO A 132 9.85 3.41 -17.19
CA PRO A 132 9.82 2.14 -16.47
C PRO A 132 11.22 1.52 -16.46
N VAL A 133 11.62 1.00 -15.29
CA VAL A 133 12.87 0.24 -15.12
C VAL A 133 12.62 -0.98 -14.23
N THR A 134 13.46 -2.01 -14.36
CA THR A 134 13.43 -3.14 -13.44
C THR A 134 14.06 -2.77 -12.09
N THR A 135 13.80 -3.57 -11.06
CA THR A 135 14.47 -3.42 -9.76
C THR A 135 16.00 -3.50 -9.89
N GLU A 136 16.49 -4.34 -10.81
CA GLU A 136 17.92 -4.49 -11.09
C GLU A 136 18.52 -3.24 -11.75
N GLU A 137 17.86 -2.70 -12.76
CA GLU A 137 18.27 -1.47 -13.47
C GLU A 137 18.18 -0.22 -12.58
N TYR A 138 17.24 -0.19 -11.62
CA TYR A 138 17.10 0.91 -10.66
C TYR A 138 18.30 0.98 -9.70
N GLY A 139 18.94 -0.17 -9.44
CA GLY A 139 20.14 -0.27 -8.61
C GLY A 139 19.85 -0.64 -7.15
N ILE A 140 20.87 -0.51 -6.29
CA ILE A 140 20.86 -1.07 -4.93
C ILE A 140 19.88 -0.33 -4.03
N SER A 141 18.79 -0.99 -3.66
CA SER A 141 17.97 -0.61 -2.50
C SER A 141 18.64 -1.16 -1.23
N LYS A 142 18.70 -0.35 -0.15
CA LYS A 142 19.23 -0.76 1.17
C LYS A 142 18.50 -2.00 1.75
N ALA A 143 17.27 -2.27 1.33
CA ALA A 143 16.50 -3.41 1.76
C ALA A 143 15.88 -4.12 0.55
N LYS A 144 15.91 -5.46 0.55
CA LYS A 144 15.19 -6.28 -0.42
C LYS A 144 13.70 -5.99 -0.35
N ARG A 145 13.09 -5.65 -1.49
CA ARG A 145 11.64 -5.44 -1.61
C ARG A 145 10.99 -6.60 -2.33
N PRO A 146 9.76 -6.98 -1.96
CA PRO A 146 9.04 -8.05 -2.64
C PRO A 146 8.63 -7.62 -4.06
N PHE A 147 8.76 -8.52 -5.03
CA PHE A 147 8.19 -8.35 -6.38
C PHE A 147 6.66 -8.51 -6.37
N ASN A 148 6.16 -9.39 -5.50
CA ASN A 148 4.74 -9.66 -5.33
C ASN A 148 4.25 -9.22 -3.94
N SER A 149 3.53 -8.09 -3.92
CA SER A 149 2.82 -7.56 -2.75
C SER A 149 1.29 -7.57 -2.94
N ARG A 150 0.79 -8.40 -3.87
CA ARG A 150 -0.65 -8.55 -4.11
C ARG A 150 -1.29 -9.24 -2.92
N LEU A 151 -2.38 -8.68 -2.42
CA LEU A 151 -3.13 -9.18 -1.29
C LEU A 151 -4.56 -9.52 -1.73
N ASP A 152 -5.00 -10.74 -1.47
CA ASP A 152 -6.39 -11.16 -1.66
C ASP A 152 -7.23 -10.56 -0.52
N LYS A 153 -8.29 -9.85 -0.87
CA LYS A 153 -9.18 -9.14 0.05
C LYS A 153 -10.58 -9.74 0.11
N SER A 154 -10.83 -10.86 -0.54
CA SER A 154 -12.15 -11.52 -0.61
C SER A 154 -12.78 -11.73 0.76
N LYS A 155 -11.96 -12.05 1.76
CA LYS A 155 -12.40 -12.27 3.14
C LYS A 155 -13.06 -11.04 3.79
N LEU A 156 -12.80 -9.81 3.33
CA LEU A 156 -13.54 -8.63 3.80
C LEU A 156 -15.03 -8.75 3.47
N LEU A 157 -15.35 -8.99 2.20
CA LEU A 157 -16.72 -9.17 1.72
C LEU A 157 -17.41 -10.39 2.34
N GLU A 158 -16.70 -11.52 2.43
CA GLU A 158 -17.19 -12.76 3.03
C GLU A 158 -17.63 -12.57 4.49
N ASN A 159 -17.05 -11.60 5.19
CA ASN A 159 -17.37 -11.26 6.57
C ASN A 159 -18.18 -9.96 6.72
N GLY A 160 -18.78 -9.47 5.63
CA GLY A 160 -19.69 -8.32 5.66
C GLY A 160 -19.03 -6.96 5.78
N PHE A 161 -17.71 -6.87 5.60
CA PHE A 161 -17.01 -5.58 5.59
C PHE A 161 -17.03 -4.97 4.19
N GLU A 162 -17.30 -3.67 4.12
CA GLU A 162 -17.24 -2.93 2.86
C GLU A 162 -15.80 -2.75 2.37
N PRO A 163 -15.50 -3.07 1.09
CA PRO A 163 -14.20 -2.83 0.49
C PRO A 163 -13.81 -1.35 0.56
N LEU A 164 -12.51 -1.08 0.53
CA LEU A 164 -12.01 0.28 0.41
C LEU A 164 -12.30 0.81 -1.01
N PRO A 165 -12.52 2.12 -1.19
CA PRO A 165 -12.63 2.73 -2.52
C PRO A 165 -11.45 2.40 -3.42
N THR A 166 -11.57 2.65 -4.73
CA THR A 166 -10.44 2.42 -5.65
C THR A 166 -9.26 3.32 -5.30
N TRP A 167 -8.04 2.82 -5.54
CA TRP A 167 -6.82 3.57 -5.26
C TRP A 167 -6.73 4.87 -6.06
N GLN A 168 -7.33 4.93 -7.27
CA GLN A 168 -7.41 6.15 -8.07
C GLN A 168 -8.27 7.22 -7.38
N ASN A 169 -9.41 6.80 -6.82
CA ASN A 169 -10.28 7.68 -6.03
C ASN A 169 -9.59 8.13 -4.75
N ALA A 170 -8.92 7.21 -4.05
CA ALA A 170 -8.14 7.50 -2.85
C ALA A 170 -7.02 8.52 -3.13
N LEU A 171 -6.28 8.35 -4.24
CA LEU A 171 -5.27 9.30 -4.71
C LEU A 171 -5.85 10.70 -4.95
N LYS A 172 -6.99 10.78 -5.64
CA LYS A 172 -7.68 12.07 -5.91
C LYS A 172 -8.03 12.80 -4.62
N ARG A 173 -8.60 12.09 -3.64
CA ARG A 173 -8.96 12.67 -2.33
C ARG A 173 -7.71 13.08 -1.55
N TYR A 174 -6.67 12.27 -1.59
CA TYR A 174 -5.38 12.58 -0.95
C TYR A 174 -4.74 13.84 -1.55
N LEU A 175 -4.64 13.94 -2.88
CA LEU A 175 -4.07 15.13 -3.55
C LEU A 175 -4.83 16.40 -3.17
N LYS A 176 -6.17 16.34 -3.11
CA LYS A 176 -6.99 17.46 -2.64
C LYS A 176 -6.67 17.81 -1.19
N ALA A 177 -6.56 16.84 -0.29
CA ALA A 177 -6.28 17.07 1.12
C ALA A 177 -4.91 17.75 1.34
N VAL A 178 -3.85 17.29 0.65
CA VAL A 178 -2.50 17.88 0.81
C VAL A 178 -2.38 19.27 0.17
N SER A 179 -3.12 19.55 -0.91
CA SER A 179 -3.19 20.90 -1.50
C SER A 179 -3.79 21.92 -0.55
N TYR A 180 -4.86 21.56 0.17
CA TYR A 180 -5.48 22.42 1.19
C TYR A 180 -4.55 22.68 2.38
N THR A 181 -3.74 21.69 2.78
CA THR A 181 -2.80 21.84 3.90
C THR A 181 -1.70 22.85 3.57
N HIS A 182 -1.23 22.89 2.34
CA HIS A 182 -0.24 23.89 1.89
C HIS A 182 -0.80 25.31 1.82
N LEU A 183 -2.10 25.48 1.51
CA LEU A 183 -2.74 26.81 1.47
C LEU A 183 -3.03 27.41 2.86
N ARG A 184 -3.05 26.57 3.92
CA ARG A 184 -3.26 27.05 5.31
C ARG A 184 -1.95 27.27 6.09
N ALA A 185 -0.82 26.90 5.53
CA ALA A 185 0.51 27.06 6.16
C ALA A 185 1.21 28.37 5.74
N HIS A 186 0.51 29.26 5.05
CA HIS A 186 0.88 30.64 4.71
C HIS A 186 -0.25 31.57 5.24
#